data_5c41e92a3170833581523488e4a9a378
#
_entry.id   5c41e92a3170833581523488e4a9a378
#
_cell.length_a   1.000
_cell.length_b   1.000
_cell.length_c   1.000
_cell.angle_alpha   90.00
_cell.angle_beta   90.00
_cell.angle_gamma   90.00
#
_symmetry.space_group_name_H-M   'P 1'
#
loop_
_entity.id
_entity.type
_entity.pdbx_description
1 polymer ?
#
loop_
_entity_poly.entity_id
_entity_poly.type
_entity_poly.pdbx_seq_one_letter_code
_entity_poly.pdbx_strand_id
1 'polypeptide(L)'
;MKTLDCRGLECPLPVVKTKEALKEENVVSTIVDNEIAVENLTKFAKVKNYMVNSKKEGKDYIVEISKGDEEADFEVEYTYADCSLAKPKMVVVCASNVMGSDPDLGAILMKSFIFSLTKQDVLPDEMIFYNEGVKITTTKSETLEDLKYLANNGVEIVSCGTCLDFFHLKEELQVGSVTNMY
;
A
#
# COMPACT_ATOMS: atom_id res chain seq x y z
N MET A 1 26.11 3.50 -1.02
CA MET A 1 25.39 2.71 -2.06
C MET A 1 25.11 1.33 -1.49
N LYS A 2 23.86 0.92 -1.42
CA LYS A 2 23.40 -0.37 -0.88
C LYS A 2 22.83 -1.21 -2.02
N THR A 3 23.21 -2.51 -2.06
CA THR A 3 22.66 -3.45 -3.05
C THR A 3 21.63 -4.35 -2.35
N LEU A 4 20.47 -4.50 -2.97
CA LEU A 4 19.36 -5.33 -2.49
C LEU A 4 19.15 -6.48 -3.47
N ASP A 5 19.12 -7.72 -2.97
CA ASP A 5 18.65 -8.87 -3.74
C ASP A 5 17.14 -9.06 -3.48
N CYS A 6 16.36 -8.80 -4.52
CA CYS A 6 14.91 -8.91 -4.51
C CYS A 6 14.37 -9.95 -5.51
N ARG A 7 15.25 -10.87 -5.96
CA ARG A 7 14.83 -11.97 -6.83
C ARG A 7 13.85 -12.89 -6.11
N GLY A 8 12.86 -13.38 -6.82
CA GLY A 8 11.81 -14.23 -6.25
C GLY A 8 10.85 -13.54 -5.29
N LEU A 9 10.96 -12.21 -5.12
CA LEU A 9 10.03 -11.45 -4.29
C LEU A 9 8.84 -10.97 -5.11
N GLU A 10 7.64 -11.18 -4.57
CA GLU A 10 6.40 -10.70 -5.17
C GLU A 10 6.19 -9.20 -4.94
N CYS A 11 5.42 -8.57 -5.85
CA CYS A 11 4.95 -7.21 -5.68
C CYS A 11 4.11 -7.09 -4.38
N PRO A 12 4.30 -6.05 -3.55
CA PRO A 12 5.11 -4.84 -3.78
C PRO A 12 6.51 -4.87 -3.12
N LEU A 13 6.98 -6.02 -2.62
CA LEU A 13 8.18 -6.14 -1.78
C LEU A 13 9.45 -5.52 -2.36
N PRO A 14 9.79 -5.66 -3.66
CA PRO A 14 10.98 -5.00 -4.22
C PRO A 14 10.94 -3.48 -4.06
N VAL A 15 9.76 -2.87 -4.32
CA VAL A 15 9.58 -1.42 -4.19
C VAL A 15 9.66 -0.97 -2.74
N VAL A 16 9.04 -1.71 -1.81
CA VAL A 16 9.06 -1.40 -0.37
C VAL A 16 10.49 -1.44 0.18
N LYS A 17 11.25 -2.51 -0.11
CA LYS A 17 12.65 -2.64 0.35
C LYS A 17 13.54 -1.54 -0.22
N THR A 18 13.36 -1.19 -1.50
CA THR A 18 14.11 -0.11 -2.13
C THR A 18 13.78 1.24 -1.50
N LYS A 19 12.49 1.53 -1.25
CA LYS A 19 12.05 2.73 -0.54
C LYS A 19 12.66 2.83 0.86
N GLU A 20 12.65 1.75 1.63
CA GLU A 20 13.23 1.71 2.96
C GLU A 20 14.74 1.96 2.93
N ALA A 21 15.46 1.32 2.00
CA ALA A 21 16.90 1.53 1.85
C ALA A 21 17.25 2.96 1.42
N LEU A 22 16.42 3.59 0.58
CA LEU A 22 16.61 4.98 0.17
C LEU A 22 16.38 5.98 1.31
N LYS A 23 15.76 5.60 2.43
CA LYS A 23 15.71 6.49 3.62
C LYS A 23 17.10 6.73 4.21
N GLU A 24 17.96 5.72 4.16
CA GLU A 24 19.31 5.75 4.75
C GLU A 24 20.41 6.03 3.71
N GLU A 25 20.18 5.72 2.45
CA GLU A 25 21.15 5.78 1.36
C GLU A 25 20.71 6.73 0.26
N ASN A 26 21.66 7.41 -0.37
CA ASN A 26 21.37 8.26 -1.54
C ASN A 26 21.27 7.47 -2.85
N VAL A 27 21.90 6.29 -2.90
CA VAL A 27 21.90 5.41 -4.08
C VAL A 27 21.64 3.99 -3.64
N VAL A 28 20.66 3.34 -4.25
CA VAL A 28 20.31 1.93 -4.01
C VAL A 28 20.25 1.19 -5.34
N SER A 29 20.91 0.04 -5.39
CA SER A 29 20.88 -0.90 -6.51
C SER A 29 20.03 -2.09 -6.13
N THR A 30 18.96 -2.37 -6.87
CA THR A 30 18.01 -3.47 -6.61
C THR A 30 18.07 -4.49 -7.73
N ILE A 31 18.35 -5.75 -7.38
CA ILE A 31 18.38 -6.87 -8.32
C ILE A 31 17.02 -7.56 -8.30
N VAL A 32 16.39 -7.70 -9.48
CA VAL A 32 15.10 -8.37 -9.67
C VAL A 32 15.16 -9.33 -10.85
N ASP A 33 14.25 -10.31 -10.91
CA ASP A 33 14.23 -11.38 -11.90
C ASP A 33 13.09 -11.29 -12.92
N ASN A 34 12.32 -10.19 -12.87
CA ASN A 34 11.18 -9.99 -13.78
C ASN A 34 11.00 -8.52 -14.19
N GLU A 35 10.44 -8.31 -15.38
CA GLU A 35 10.24 -6.99 -15.98
C GLU A 35 9.22 -6.13 -15.23
N ILE A 36 8.19 -6.77 -14.63
CA ILE A 36 7.15 -6.07 -13.87
C ILE A 36 7.77 -5.35 -12.65
N ALA A 37 8.72 -6.00 -11.98
CA ALA A 37 9.43 -5.39 -10.87
C ALA A 37 10.28 -4.18 -11.33
N VAL A 38 10.92 -4.26 -12.51
CA VAL A 38 11.66 -3.13 -13.12
C VAL A 38 10.72 -1.95 -13.39
N GLU A 39 9.55 -2.21 -13.99
CA GLU A 39 8.56 -1.16 -14.26
C GLU A 39 8.07 -0.50 -12.98
N ASN A 40 7.76 -1.29 -11.94
CA ASN A 40 7.29 -0.78 -10.67
C ASN A 40 8.34 0.07 -9.95
N LEU A 41 9.60 -0.36 -9.94
CA LEU A 41 10.72 0.43 -9.41
C LEU A 41 10.93 1.72 -10.20
N THR A 42 10.82 1.65 -11.53
CA THR A 42 10.92 2.84 -12.41
C THR A 42 9.79 3.84 -12.15
N LYS A 43 8.54 3.36 -12.00
CA LYS A 43 7.40 4.21 -11.64
C LYS A 43 7.60 4.86 -10.28
N PHE A 44 8.04 4.08 -9.28
CA PHE A 44 8.35 4.60 -7.96
C PHE A 44 9.38 5.73 -8.00
N ALA A 45 10.50 5.52 -8.71
CA ALA A 45 11.55 6.53 -8.85
C ALA A 45 11.04 7.81 -9.52
N LYS A 46 10.24 7.69 -10.60
CA LYS A 46 9.64 8.84 -11.30
C LYS A 46 8.70 9.65 -10.41
N VAL A 47 7.84 8.98 -9.62
CA VAL A 47 6.91 9.64 -8.68
C VAL A 47 7.66 10.43 -7.62
N LYS A 48 8.83 9.95 -7.19
CA LYS A 48 9.69 10.60 -6.20
C LYS A 48 10.72 11.58 -6.79
N ASN A 49 10.69 11.82 -8.11
CA ASN A 49 11.67 12.64 -8.81
C ASN A 49 13.12 12.13 -8.64
N TYR A 50 13.30 10.82 -8.46
CA TYR A 50 14.60 10.18 -8.37
C TYR A 50 15.11 9.80 -9.76
N MET A 51 16.42 9.82 -9.95
CA MET A 51 17.03 9.26 -11.14
C MET A 51 16.97 7.73 -11.08
N VAL A 52 16.67 7.09 -12.22
CA VAL A 52 16.61 5.64 -12.33
C VAL A 52 17.34 5.18 -13.59
N ASN A 53 18.17 4.17 -13.41
CA ASN A 53 18.83 3.46 -14.50
C ASN A 53 18.58 1.96 -14.33
N SER A 54 18.29 1.25 -15.42
CA SER A 54 18.07 -0.18 -15.39
C SER A 54 18.92 -0.88 -16.43
N LYS A 55 19.53 -2.03 -16.05
CA LYS A 55 20.38 -2.84 -16.91
C LYS A 55 19.97 -4.30 -16.79
N LYS A 56 19.88 -5.00 -17.91
CA LYS A 56 19.68 -6.46 -17.92
C LYS A 56 21.02 -7.17 -17.83
N GLU A 57 21.16 -8.08 -16.89
CA GLU A 57 22.33 -8.96 -16.74
C GLU A 57 21.91 -10.44 -16.72
N GLY A 58 22.07 -11.10 -17.86
CA GLY A 58 21.63 -12.48 -18.01
C GLY A 58 20.11 -12.62 -17.92
N LYS A 59 19.63 -13.30 -16.87
CA LYS A 59 18.19 -13.47 -16.57
C LYS A 59 17.65 -12.40 -15.63
N ASP A 60 18.56 -11.68 -14.97
CA ASP A 60 18.21 -10.71 -13.92
C ASP A 60 18.29 -9.28 -14.45
N TYR A 61 17.72 -8.35 -13.70
CA TYR A 61 17.76 -6.92 -13.96
C TYR A 61 18.33 -6.23 -12.74
N ILE A 62 19.21 -5.26 -12.98
CA ILE A 62 19.73 -4.37 -11.95
C ILE A 62 19.07 -3.01 -12.16
N VAL A 63 18.35 -2.53 -11.15
CA VAL A 63 17.72 -1.22 -11.15
C VAL A 63 18.41 -0.35 -10.11
N GLU A 64 19.10 0.68 -10.57
CA GLU A 64 19.78 1.65 -9.73
C GLU A 64 18.91 2.91 -9.62
N ILE A 65 18.61 3.29 -8.39
CA ILE A 65 17.83 4.49 -8.08
C ILE A 65 18.67 5.39 -7.18
N SER A 66 18.80 6.66 -7.59
CA SER A 66 19.51 7.68 -6.85
C SER A 66 18.63 8.91 -6.59
N LYS A 67 18.72 9.42 -5.36
CA LYS A 67 18.16 10.74 -5.03
C LYS A 67 18.94 11.78 -5.83
N GLY A 68 18.25 12.75 -6.44
CA GLY A 68 18.89 13.92 -7.03
C GLY A 68 19.52 14.80 -5.92
N ASP A 69 20.45 15.68 -6.31
CA ASP A 69 21.12 16.61 -5.39
C ASP A 69 20.20 17.70 -4.81
N GLU A 70 18.97 17.80 -5.29
CA GLU A 70 17.93 18.65 -4.72
C GLU A 70 16.88 17.77 -4.07
N GLU A 71 16.72 17.90 -2.76
CA GLU A 71 15.46 17.59 -2.06
C GLU A 71 14.40 18.56 -2.61
N ALA A 72 13.88 18.25 -3.77
CA ALA A 72 12.61 18.82 -4.16
C ALA A 72 11.56 18.15 -3.28
N ASP A 73 11.31 18.75 -2.12
CA ASP A 73 10.02 18.67 -1.47
C ASP A 73 9.00 19.19 -2.50
N PHE A 74 8.63 18.30 -3.42
CA PHE A 74 7.48 18.53 -4.24
C PHE A 74 6.28 18.19 -3.33
N GLU A 75 5.98 19.14 -2.43
CA GLU A 75 4.60 19.34 -2.03
C GLU A 75 3.86 19.52 -3.35
N VAL A 76 3.09 18.51 -3.75
CA VAL A 76 2.09 18.69 -4.79
C VAL A 76 1.12 19.71 -4.18
N GLU A 77 1.40 20.97 -4.45
CA GLU A 77 0.51 22.06 -4.15
C GLU A 77 -0.73 21.84 -5.02
N TYR A 78 -1.66 21.06 -4.47
CA TYR A 78 -3.02 21.05 -4.99
C TYR A 78 -3.55 22.46 -4.75
N THR A 79 -3.43 23.32 -5.76
CA THR A 79 -4.14 24.61 -5.78
C THR A 79 -5.65 24.31 -5.86
N TYR A 80 -6.21 23.86 -4.75
CA TYR A 80 -7.63 23.98 -4.53
C TYR A 80 -7.92 25.45 -4.28
N ALA A 81 -8.73 26.04 -5.17
CA ALA A 81 -9.30 27.34 -4.91
C ALA A 81 -9.90 27.32 -3.49
N ASP A 82 -9.34 28.20 -2.68
CA ASP A 82 -9.66 28.56 -1.31
C ASP A 82 -11.08 28.17 -0.86
N CYS A 83 -11.18 26.99 -0.24
CA CYS A 83 -12.27 26.61 0.64
C CYS A 83 -11.67 26.02 1.90
N SER A 84 -11.40 26.92 2.87
CA SER A 84 -11.20 26.66 4.30
C SER A 84 -10.43 25.40 4.71
N LEU A 85 -9.12 25.53 4.98
CA LEU A 85 -8.32 24.97 6.10
C LEU A 85 -8.49 23.50 6.56
N ALA A 86 -9.24 22.65 5.88
CA ALA A 86 -9.28 21.23 6.21
C ALA A 86 -8.37 20.48 5.24
N LYS A 87 -7.34 19.79 5.76
CA LYS A 87 -6.58 18.80 4.97
C LYS A 87 -7.56 17.85 4.28
N PRO A 88 -7.40 17.59 2.96
CA PRO A 88 -8.26 16.60 2.31
C PRO A 88 -8.08 15.25 3.01
N LYS A 89 -9.18 14.67 3.51
CA LYS A 89 -9.16 13.34 4.12
C LYS A 89 -9.04 12.26 3.02
N MET A 90 -8.16 11.30 3.25
CA MET A 90 -8.06 10.10 2.43
C MET A 90 -8.90 8.99 3.07
N VAL A 91 -9.98 8.59 2.39
CA VAL A 91 -10.85 7.51 2.83
C VAL A 91 -10.73 6.33 1.87
N VAL A 92 -10.47 5.14 2.40
CA VAL A 92 -10.42 3.88 1.65
C VAL A 92 -11.69 3.09 1.91
N VAL A 93 -12.41 2.72 0.87
CA VAL A 93 -13.69 1.99 0.98
C VAL A 93 -13.55 0.61 0.34
N CYS A 94 -13.76 -0.44 1.12
CA CYS A 94 -13.65 -1.84 0.69
C CYS A 94 -15.02 -2.54 0.73
N ALA A 95 -15.60 -2.77 -0.45
CA ALA A 95 -16.88 -3.46 -0.61
C ALA A 95 -16.77 -4.98 -0.73
N SER A 96 -15.57 -5.50 -0.99
CA SER A 96 -15.30 -6.92 -1.19
C SER A 96 -14.01 -7.32 -0.49
N ASN A 97 -13.88 -8.60 -0.16
CA ASN A 97 -12.63 -9.18 0.34
C ASN A 97 -11.66 -9.56 -0.78
N VAL A 98 -12.04 -9.34 -2.04
CA VAL A 98 -11.20 -9.54 -3.23
C VAL A 98 -11.27 -8.33 -4.14
N MET A 99 -10.24 -8.11 -4.97
CA MET A 99 -10.21 -7.04 -5.98
C MET A 99 -10.46 -7.64 -7.38
N GLY A 100 -11.46 -7.10 -8.09
CA GLY A 100 -11.83 -7.59 -9.42
C GLY A 100 -12.75 -8.82 -9.37
N SER A 101 -12.87 -9.53 -10.50
CA SER A 101 -13.83 -10.62 -10.67
C SER A 101 -13.24 -12.02 -10.47
N ASP A 102 -11.93 -12.17 -10.60
CA ASP A 102 -11.25 -13.44 -10.35
C ASP A 102 -10.97 -13.56 -8.83
N PRO A 103 -11.46 -14.60 -8.15
CA PRO A 103 -11.34 -14.71 -6.69
C PRO A 103 -9.90 -14.95 -6.22
N ASP A 104 -9.11 -15.75 -6.96
CA ASP A 104 -7.76 -16.11 -6.53
C ASP A 104 -6.80 -14.93 -6.74
N LEU A 105 -6.80 -14.36 -7.95
CA LEU A 105 -6.04 -13.14 -8.23
C LEU A 105 -6.51 -11.98 -7.35
N GLY A 106 -7.80 -11.84 -7.17
CA GLY A 106 -8.41 -10.77 -6.37
C GLY A 106 -8.02 -10.82 -4.90
N ALA A 107 -7.87 -12.01 -4.33
CA ALA A 107 -7.38 -12.19 -2.96
C ALA A 107 -5.91 -11.74 -2.83
N ILE A 108 -5.05 -12.13 -3.78
CA ILE A 108 -3.64 -11.70 -3.83
C ILE A 108 -3.55 -10.18 -3.93
N LEU A 109 -4.36 -9.57 -4.81
CA LEU A 109 -4.36 -8.12 -5.01
C LEU A 109 -4.84 -7.37 -3.77
N MET A 110 -5.89 -7.85 -3.10
CA MET A 110 -6.41 -7.23 -1.86
C MET A 110 -5.35 -7.27 -0.76
N LYS A 111 -4.71 -8.41 -0.55
CA LYS A 111 -3.62 -8.56 0.42
C LYS A 111 -2.46 -7.59 0.12
N SER A 112 -2.01 -7.54 -1.14
CA SER A 112 -0.95 -6.65 -1.56
C SER A 112 -1.33 -5.17 -1.40
N PHE A 113 -2.59 -4.82 -1.65
CA PHE A 113 -3.11 -3.47 -1.47
C PHE A 113 -3.07 -3.05 0.00
N ILE A 114 -3.65 -3.86 0.92
CA ILE A 114 -3.66 -3.55 2.36
C ILE A 114 -2.21 -3.43 2.87
N PHE A 115 -1.34 -4.37 2.52
CA PHE A 115 0.08 -4.29 2.88
C PHE A 115 0.74 -3.00 2.34
N SER A 116 0.45 -2.61 1.09
CA SER A 116 1.01 -1.40 0.50
C SER A 116 0.60 -0.14 1.24
N LEU A 117 -0.61 -0.09 1.81
CA LEU A 117 -1.06 1.03 2.64
C LEU A 117 -0.19 1.19 3.89
N THR A 118 0.25 0.09 4.53
CA THR A 118 1.13 0.16 5.69
C THR A 118 2.50 0.77 5.40
N LYS A 119 2.85 0.89 4.11
CA LYS A 119 4.15 1.37 3.62
C LYS A 119 4.09 2.76 2.96
N GLN A 120 2.92 3.39 3.00
CA GLN A 120 2.79 4.77 2.50
C GLN A 120 3.38 5.77 3.50
N ASP A 121 3.88 6.90 2.99
CA ASP A 121 4.37 8.00 3.82
C ASP A 121 3.23 8.74 4.53
N VAL A 122 2.05 8.77 3.88
CA VAL A 122 0.81 9.29 4.44
C VAL A 122 -0.20 8.15 4.45
N LEU A 123 -0.65 7.79 5.64
CA LEU A 123 -1.67 6.76 5.81
C LEU A 123 -3.07 7.33 5.52
N PRO A 124 -4.05 6.50 5.14
CA PRO A 124 -5.43 6.94 5.06
C PRO A 124 -5.93 7.40 6.45
N ASP A 125 -6.85 8.36 6.45
CA ASP A 125 -7.51 8.80 7.68
C ASP A 125 -8.53 7.77 8.17
N GLU A 126 -9.22 7.12 7.21
CA GLU A 126 -10.29 6.19 7.51
C GLU A 126 -10.36 5.04 6.49
N MET A 127 -10.71 3.85 6.96
CA MET A 127 -10.99 2.68 6.12
C MET A 127 -12.38 2.12 6.46
N ILE A 128 -13.26 2.06 5.45
CA ILE A 128 -14.65 1.63 5.60
C ILE A 128 -14.83 0.26 4.93
N PHE A 129 -15.32 -0.71 5.68
CA PHE A 129 -15.56 -2.08 5.20
C PHE A 129 -17.06 -2.38 5.21
N TYR A 130 -17.61 -2.76 4.06
CA TYR A 130 -19.00 -3.16 3.93
C TYR A 130 -19.18 -4.32 2.95
N ASN A 131 -20.38 -4.91 2.89
CA ASN A 131 -20.65 -6.12 2.12
C ASN A 131 -19.62 -7.21 2.49
N GLU A 132 -19.04 -7.93 1.53
CA GLU A 132 -18.01 -8.93 1.79
C GLU A 132 -16.69 -8.35 2.33
N GLY A 133 -16.45 -7.06 2.16
CA GLY A 133 -15.29 -6.37 2.72
C GLY A 133 -15.15 -6.54 4.24
N VAL A 134 -16.27 -6.71 4.99
CA VAL A 134 -16.20 -6.93 6.45
C VAL A 134 -15.45 -8.20 6.84
N LYS A 135 -15.31 -9.19 5.94
CA LYS A 135 -14.52 -10.40 6.16
C LYS A 135 -13.04 -10.11 6.38
N ILE A 136 -12.55 -8.97 5.85
CA ILE A 136 -11.15 -8.54 5.98
C ILE A 136 -10.81 -8.14 7.42
N THR A 137 -11.78 -7.66 8.20
CA THR A 137 -11.59 -7.17 9.57
C THR A 137 -11.81 -8.26 10.63
N THR A 138 -12.00 -9.52 10.23
CA THR A 138 -12.36 -10.64 11.13
C THR A 138 -11.24 -11.66 11.31
N THR A 139 -11.41 -12.61 12.23
CA THR A 139 -10.41 -13.60 12.68
C THR A 139 -9.73 -14.42 11.57
N LYS A 140 -10.38 -14.63 10.43
CA LYS A 140 -9.87 -15.46 9.34
C LYS A 140 -9.11 -14.66 8.27
N SER A 141 -8.95 -13.38 8.45
CA SER A 141 -8.29 -12.52 7.46
C SER A 141 -6.76 -12.63 7.53
N GLU A 142 -6.13 -12.85 6.39
CA GLU A 142 -4.65 -12.85 6.26
C GLU A 142 -4.06 -11.44 6.37
N THR A 143 -4.88 -10.40 6.23
CA THR A 143 -4.46 -8.98 6.30
C THR A 143 -4.67 -8.37 7.68
N LEU A 144 -5.07 -9.17 8.67
CA LEU A 144 -5.48 -8.68 9.99
C LEU A 144 -4.34 -7.93 10.71
N GLU A 145 -3.11 -8.43 10.62
CA GLU A 145 -1.96 -7.79 11.27
C GLU A 145 -1.62 -6.45 10.60
N ASP A 146 -1.76 -6.36 9.27
CA ASP A 146 -1.57 -5.10 8.54
C ASP A 146 -2.64 -4.06 8.93
N LEU A 147 -3.90 -4.49 9.07
CA LEU A 147 -4.99 -3.61 9.52
C LEU A 147 -4.79 -3.15 10.97
N LYS A 148 -4.35 -4.04 11.87
CA LYS A 148 -3.99 -3.66 13.24
C LYS A 148 -2.85 -2.65 13.26
N TYR A 149 -1.84 -2.83 12.40
CA TYR A 149 -0.77 -1.85 12.24
C TYR A 149 -1.33 -0.49 11.83
N LEU A 150 -2.21 -0.42 10.82
CA LEU A 150 -2.83 0.81 10.35
C LEU A 150 -3.65 1.47 11.49
N ALA A 151 -4.48 0.71 12.19
CA ALA A 151 -5.27 1.21 13.32
C ALA A 151 -4.38 1.78 14.45
N ASN A 152 -3.29 1.10 14.80
CA ASN A 152 -2.34 1.55 15.81
C ASN A 152 -1.57 2.81 15.39
N ASN A 153 -1.53 3.12 14.10
CA ASN A 153 -0.93 4.33 13.54
C ASN A 153 -1.97 5.41 13.18
N GLY A 154 -3.16 5.34 13.75
CA GLY A 154 -4.16 6.41 13.70
C GLY A 154 -5.17 6.32 12.56
N VAL A 155 -5.19 5.23 11.80
CA VAL A 155 -6.22 4.99 10.77
C VAL A 155 -7.51 4.55 11.47
N GLU A 156 -8.60 5.26 11.26
CA GLU A 156 -9.92 4.84 11.74
C GLU A 156 -10.42 3.68 10.88
N ILE A 157 -10.70 2.53 11.50
CA ILE A 157 -11.20 1.34 10.81
C ILE A 157 -12.63 1.07 11.26
N VAL A 158 -13.57 1.05 10.30
CA VAL A 158 -14.97 0.83 10.58
C VAL A 158 -15.58 -0.25 9.69
N SER A 159 -16.43 -1.09 10.27
CA SER A 159 -17.12 -2.18 9.58
C SER A 159 -18.63 -2.05 9.71
N CYS A 160 -19.34 -2.25 8.60
CA CYS A 160 -20.80 -2.16 8.56
C CYS A 160 -21.45 -3.24 9.43
N GLY A 161 -22.19 -2.83 10.45
CA GLY A 161 -22.86 -3.74 11.39
C GLY A 161 -23.87 -4.68 10.71
N THR A 162 -24.68 -4.16 9.80
CA THR A 162 -25.63 -4.97 9.01
C THR A 162 -24.91 -6.08 8.23
N CYS A 163 -23.75 -5.78 7.66
CA CYS A 163 -22.98 -6.77 6.90
C CYS A 163 -22.35 -7.82 7.83
N LEU A 164 -21.82 -7.39 8.96
CA LEU A 164 -21.30 -8.32 9.98
C LEU A 164 -22.40 -9.26 10.49
N ASP A 165 -23.60 -8.73 10.76
CA ASP A 165 -24.75 -9.54 11.20
C ASP A 165 -25.18 -10.52 10.10
N PHE A 166 -25.27 -10.08 8.84
CA PHE A 166 -25.66 -10.92 7.70
C PHE A 166 -24.70 -12.11 7.50
N PHE A 167 -23.41 -11.89 7.64
CA PHE A 167 -22.38 -12.94 7.50
C PHE A 167 -22.10 -13.69 8.80
N HIS A 168 -22.79 -13.37 9.90
CA HIS A 168 -22.58 -13.96 11.25
C HIS A 168 -21.15 -13.77 11.77
N LEU A 169 -20.54 -12.60 11.50
CA LEU A 169 -19.15 -12.26 11.81
C LEU A 169 -19.00 -11.22 12.92
N LYS A 170 -20.09 -10.79 13.57
CA LYS A 170 -20.06 -9.70 14.57
C LYS A 170 -19.12 -10.01 15.74
N GLU A 171 -19.18 -11.23 16.25
CA GLU A 171 -18.33 -11.70 17.35
C GLU A 171 -16.89 -12.03 16.90
N GLU A 172 -16.65 -12.07 15.57
CA GLU A 172 -15.34 -12.34 14.99
C GLU A 172 -14.57 -11.06 14.61
N LEU A 173 -15.15 -9.89 14.84
CA LEU A 173 -14.47 -8.60 14.54
C LEU A 173 -13.21 -8.47 15.41
N GLN A 174 -12.07 -8.28 14.78
CA GLN A 174 -10.76 -8.24 15.43
C GLN A 174 -10.06 -6.87 15.35
N VAL A 175 -10.50 -6.00 14.47
CA VAL A 175 -9.91 -4.68 14.28
C VAL A 175 -10.97 -3.65 13.91
N GLY A 176 -10.85 -2.47 14.49
CA GLY A 176 -11.76 -1.35 14.25
C GLY A 176 -13.06 -1.45 15.05
N SER A 177 -14.05 -0.68 14.64
CA SER A 177 -15.35 -0.56 15.29
C SER A 177 -16.50 -0.83 14.33
N VAL A 178 -17.69 -1.05 14.91
CA VAL A 178 -18.91 -1.25 14.12
C VAL A 178 -19.53 0.11 13.79
N THR A 179 -19.90 0.30 12.52
CA THR A 179 -20.60 1.47 12.04
C THR A 179 -21.89 1.10 11.29
N ASN A 180 -22.64 2.07 10.86
CA ASN A 180 -23.82 1.92 10.03
C ASN A 180 -23.72 2.78 8.76
N MET A 181 -24.75 2.70 7.89
CA MET A 181 -24.76 3.42 6.61
C MET A 181 -25.21 4.89 6.75
N TYR A 182 -25.49 5.34 7.96
CA TYR A 182 -25.84 6.74 8.27
C TYR A 182 -24.57 7.51 8.65
#